data_721891e3073533860e2536d62a5799ee
#
_entry.id   721891e3073533860e2536d62a5799ee
#
_cell.length_a   1.000
_cell.length_b   1.000
_cell.length_c   1.000
_cell.angle_alpha   90.00
_cell.angle_beta   90.00
_cell.angle_gamma   90.00
#
_symmetry.space_group_name_H-M   'P 1'
#
loop_
_entity.id
_entity.type
_entity.pdbx_description
1 polymer ?
#
loop_
_entity_poly.entity_id
_entity_poly.type
_entity_poly.pdbx_seq_one_letter_code
_entity_poly.pdbx_strand_id
1 'polypeptide(L)'
;MAVGDHSSKQYDQELEAMRSRVLEMGGLVESQLKMAIEAFERADSDLADRVIQADRRVNELEIDLDRAVHHIIARHLGGLVADALEVSDRLGDESAMVARAAKWLREKEKSFRVNRIPDIRLSGDAATIMLHKSLDAFARMDAQAAAQLIDEDESIDERFRAVLRQLITFMMEDPRAISASLDTVWAAKAIERIGDHAKNIAEHVIFIAYGADVRHATPEERRRALSGQ
;
A
#
# COMPACT_ATOMS: atom_id res chain seq x y z
N MET A 1 -45.55 3.45 6.01
CA MET A 1 -44.53 2.68 5.28
C MET A 1 -43.51 3.56 4.55
N ALA A 2 -42.96 4.61 5.13
CA ALA A 2 -42.03 5.51 4.44
C ALA A 2 -40.69 5.75 5.18
N VAL A 3 -40.55 5.25 6.40
CA VAL A 3 -39.33 5.53 7.21
C VAL A 3 -38.16 4.60 6.91
N GLY A 4 -38.41 3.36 6.45
CA GLY A 4 -37.37 2.40 6.15
C GLY A 4 -36.62 2.68 4.82
N ASP A 5 -37.30 3.26 3.84
CA ASP A 5 -36.74 3.47 2.48
C ASP A 5 -35.80 4.69 2.43
N HIS A 6 -36.02 5.70 3.24
CA HIS A 6 -35.15 6.87 3.37
C HIS A 6 -33.85 6.55 4.14
N SER A 7 -33.92 5.69 5.15
CA SER A 7 -32.73 5.25 5.93
C SER A 7 -31.78 4.42 5.07
N SER A 8 -32.28 3.55 4.19
CA SER A 8 -31.47 2.75 3.27
C SER A 8 -30.74 3.62 2.23
N LYS A 9 -31.45 4.56 1.60
CA LYS A 9 -30.83 5.46 0.60
C LYS A 9 -29.75 6.36 1.19
N GLN A 10 -29.96 6.85 2.40
CA GLN A 10 -28.96 7.68 3.09
C GLN A 10 -27.70 6.86 3.44
N TYR A 11 -27.87 5.63 3.91
CA TYR A 11 -26.78 4.71 4.19
C TYR A 11 -25.97 4.41 2.93
N ASP A 12 -26.62 4.09 1.82
CA ASP A 12 -25.95 3.83 0.53
C ASP A 12 -25.17 5.05 0.05
N GLN A 13 -25.69 6.27 0.24
CA GLN A 13 -24.98 7.50 -0.11
C GLN A 13 -23.75 7.75 0.78
N GLU A 14 -23.86 7.47 2.07
CA GLU A 14 -22.74 7.61 3.03
C GLU A 14 -21.64 6.60 2.72
N LEU A 15 -21.98 5.35 2.35
CA LEU A 15 -21.01 4.35 1.93
C LEU A 15 -20.31 4.72 0.61
N GLU A 16 -21.05 5.21 -0.39
CA GLU A 16 -20.44 5.63 -1.67
C GLU A 16 -19.54 6.86 -1.51
N ALA A 17 -19.91 7.80 -0.64
CA ALA A 17 -19.06 8.94 -0.31
C ALA A 17 -17.77 8.49 0.38
N MET A 18 -17.84 7.50 1.26
CA MET A 18 -16.68 6.94 1.93
C MET A 18 -15.78 6.19 0.96
N ARG A 19 -16.35 5.36 0.08
CA ARG A 19 -15.61 4.66 -0.97
C ARG A 19 -14.85 5.64 -1.86
N SER A 20 -15.48 6.74 -2.26
CA SER A 20 -14.85 7.78 -3.06
C SER A 20 -13.65 8.41 -2.35
N ARG A 21 -13.74 8.65 -1.03
CA ARG A 21 -12.63 9.20 -0.23
C ARG A 21 -11.48 8.19 -0.07
N VAL A 22 -11.76 6.91 0.13
CA VAL A 22 -10.73 5.85 0.15
C VAL A 22 -9.98 5.82 -1.17
N LEU A 23 -10.68 5.92 -2.30
CA LEU A 23 -10.06 5.97 -3.63
C LEU A 23 -9.23 7.26 -3.84
N GLU A 24 -9.70 8.41 -3.35
CA GLU A 24 -8.92 9.66 -3.36
C GLU A 24 -7.61 9.50 -2.59
N MET A 25 -7.68 8.96 -1.36
CA MET A 25 -6.51 8.71 -0.53
C MET A 25 -5.55 7.70 -1.19
N GLY A 26 -6.07 6.61 -1.73
CA GLY A 26 -5.29 5.62 -2.46
C GLY A 26 -4.55 6.21 -3.68
N GLY A 27 -5.20 7.08 -4.44
CA GLY A 27 -4.59 7.79 -5.56
C GLY A 27 -3.45 8.74 -5.13
N LEU A 28 -3.60 9.41 -3.98
CA LEU A 28 -2.53 10.22 -3.41
C LEU A 28 -1.33 9.37 -2.99
N VAL A 29 -1.57 8.24 -2.33
CA VAL A 29 -0.51 7.31 -1.91
C VAL A 29 0.21 6.71 -3.11
N GLU A 30 -0.51 6.31 -4.15
CA GLU A 30 0.09 5.82 -5.41
C GLU A 30 1.02 6.89 -6.02
N SER A 31 0.60 8.14 -6.04
CA SER A 31 1.41 9.25 -6.52
C SER A 31 2.64 9.49 -5.65
N GLN A 32 2.49 9.44 -4.32
CA GLN A 32 3.59 9.57 -3.37
C GLN A 32 4.61 8.45 -3.55
N LEU A 33 4.17 7.20 -3.71
CA LEU A 33 5.05 6.06 -3.91
C LEU A 33 5.90 6.23 -5.19
N LYS A 34 5.29 6.62 -6.30
CA LYS A 34 6.01 6.90 -7.55
C LYS A 34 7.08 7.97 -7.36
N MET A 35 6.73 9.08 -6.68
CA MET A 35 7.69 10.15 -6.38
C MET A 35 8.79 9.68 -5.43
N ALA A 36 8.48 8.84 -4.43
CA ALA A 36 9.45 8.32 -3.49
C ALA A 36 10.48 7.39 -4.16
N ILE A 37 10.03 6.51 -5.06
CA ILE A 37 10.90 5.63 -5.85
C ILE A 37 11.80 6.47 -6.77
N GLU A 38 11.26 7.48 -7.44
CA GLU A 38 12.04 8.40 -8.29
C GLU A 38 13.07 9.17 -7.47
N ALA A 39 12.68 9.68 -6.29
CA ALA A 39 13.59 10.37 -5.37
C ALA A 39 14.73 9.45 -4.92
N PHE A 40 14.43 8.20 -4.62
CA PHE A 40 15.41 7.20 -4.23
C PHE A 40 16.38 6.89 -5.38
N GLU A 41 15.89 6.67 -6.59
CA GLU A 41 16.70 6.34 -7.76
C GLU A 41 17.66 7.48 -8.13
N ARG A 42 17.16 8.72 -8.06
CA ARG A 42 17.94 9.92 -8.45
C ARG A 42 18.72 10.53 -7.29
N ALA A 43 18.61 9.99 -6.08
CA ALA A 43 19.10 10.61 -4.86
C ALA A 43 18.63 12.08 -4.73
N ASP A 44 17.36 12.36 -5.11
CA ASP A 44 16.76 13.69 -5.13
C ASP A 44 16.12 14.01 -3.78
N SER A 45 16.85 14.76 -2.91
CA SER A 45 16.35 15.13 -1.59
C SER A 45 15.20 16.12 -1.63
N ASP A 46 15.11 16.96 -2.66
CA ASP A 46 14.04 17.97 -2.76
C ASP A 46 12.72 17.25 -3.13
N LEU A 47 12.80 16.23 -3.98
CA LEU A 47 11.68 15.36 -4.28
C LEU A 47 11.29 14.53 -3.05
N ALA A 48 12.28 13.97 -2.32
CA ALA A 48 12.03 13.24 -1.08
C ALA A 48 11.35 14.11 -0.01
N ASP A 49 11.78 15.34 0.17
CA ASP A 49 11.15 16.29 1.11
C ASP A 49 9.70 16.61 0.71
N ARG A 50 9.40 16.72 -0.58
CA ARG A 50 8.02 16.89 -1.07
C ARG A 50 7.13 15.70 -0.74
N VAL A 51 7.63 14.47 -0.87
CA VAL A 51 6.89 13.26 -0.50
C VAL A 51 6.59 13.25 1.01
N ILE A 52 7.60 13.53 1.84
CA ILE A 52 7.44 13.59 3.30
C ILE A 52 6.43 14.67 3.72
N GLN A 53 6.38 15.80 3.00
CA GLN A 53 5.39 16.86 3.27
C GLN A 53 3.99 16.50 2.78
N ALA A 54 3.88 15.80 1.65
CA ALA A 54 2.60 15.34 1.10
C ALA A 54 1.90 14.30 1.99
N ASP A 55 2.66 13.56 2.81
CA ASP A 55 2.15 12.62 3.78
C ASP A 55 1.14 13.24 4.77
N ARG A 56 1.31 14.51 5.10
CA ARG A 56 0.34 15.24 5.94
C ARG A 56 -1.06 15.26 5.34
N ARG A 57 -1.18 15.30 4.00
CA ARG A 57 -2.49 15.28 3.34
C ARG A 57 -3.17 13.93 3.44
N VAL A 58 -2.40 12.84 3.40
CA VAL A 58 -2.92 11.48 3.62
C VAL A 58 -3.44 11.35 5.05
N ASN A 59 -2.66 11.81 6.03
CA ASN A 59 -3.05 11.79 7.45
C ASN A 59 -4.31 12.65 7.74
N GLU A 60 -4.49 13.79 7.06
CA GLU A 60 -5.72 14.59 7.15
C GLU A 60 -6.94 13.82 6.61
N LEU A 61 -6.79 13.17 5.45
CA LEU A 61 -7.86 12.36 4.86
C LEU A 61 -8.19 11.15 5.71
N GLU A 62 -7.21 10.50 6.31
CA GLU A 62 -7.40 9.40 7.26
C GLU A 62 -8.26 9.84 8.45
N ILE A 63 -7.91 10.95 9.11
CA ILE A 63 -8.69 11.49 10.22
C ILE A 63 -10.13 11.79 9.82
N ASP A 64 -10.35 12.35 8.62
CA ASP A 64 -11.68 12.66 8.12
C ASP A 64 -12.49 11.39 7.77
N LEU A 65 -11.81 10.36 7.26
CA LEU A 65 -12.40 9.06 7.00
C LEU A 65 -12.77 8.34 8.31
N ASP A 66 -11.88 8.32 9.28
CA ASP A 66 -12.11 7.73 10.60
C ASP A 66 -13.34 8.35 11.28
N ARG A 67 -13.47 9.67 11.25
CA ARG A 67 -14.68 10.37 11.73
C ARG A 67 -15.93 9.95 10.97
N ALA A 68 -15.86 9.79 9.64
CA ALA A 68 -17.00 9.36 8.84
C ALA A 68 -17.41 7.92 9.17
N VAL A 69 -16.43 7.01 9.34
CA VAL A 69 -16.66 5.62 9.79
C VAL A 69 -17.36 5.59 11.14
N HIS A 70 -16.83 6.30 12.14
CA HIS A 70 -17.43 6.35 13.46
C HIS A 70 -18.87 6.87 13.41
N HIS A 71 -19.16 7.83 12.53
CA HIS A 71 -20.49 8.37 12.34
C HIS A 71 -21.46 7.34 11.73
N ILE A 72 -21.00 6.56 10.74
CA ILE A 72 -21.78 5.50 10.11
C ILE A 72 -21.97 4.33 11.06
N ILE A 73 -20.94 3.91 11.81
CA ILE A 73 -21.03 2.86 12.82
C ILE A 73 -22.03 3.24 13.92
N ALA A 74 -21.98 4.47 14.43
CA ALA A 74 -22.89 4.94 15.44
C ALA A 74 -24.35 4.93 14.98
N ARG A 75 -24.61 5.07 13.67
CA ARG A 75 -25.96 5.06 13.09
C ARG A 75 -26.43 3.69 12.63
N HIS A 76 -25.53 2.83 12.09
CA HIS A 76 -25.91 1.67 11.29
C HIS A 76 -25.21 0.34 11.64
N LEU A 77 -24.32 0.29 12.67
CA LEU A 77 -23.57 -0.93 13.03
C LEU A 77 -22.70 -1.54 11.88
N GLY A 78 -21.87 -0.74 11.24
CA GLY A 78 -21.03 -1.21 10.12
C GLY A 78 -19.52 -1.24 10.42
N GLY A 79 -18.95 -2.40 10.84
CA GLY A 79 -17.52 -2.54 11.16
C GLY A 79 -16.58 -2.74 9.96
N LEU A 80 -17.09 -3.06 8.78
CA LEU A 80 -16.33 -3.51 7.61
C LEU A 80 -15.46 -2.46 6.90
N VAL A 81 -15.76 -1.18 7.10
CA VAL A 81 -15.05 -0.10 6.40
C VAL A 81 -13.82 0.36 7.19
N ALA A 82 -13.76 0.11 8.49
CA ALA A 82 -12.65 0.49 9.35
C ALA A 82 -11.32 -0.17 8.92
N ASP A 83 -11.36 -1.43 8.51
CA ASP A 83 -10.15 -2.19 8.15
C ASP A 83 -9.48 -1.66 6.86
N ALA A 84 -10.27 -1.25 5.86
CA ALA A 84 -9.75 -0.67 4.62
C ALA A 84 -9.06 0.69 4.84
N LEU A 85 -9.49 1.44 5.86
CA LEU A 85 -8.90 2.72 6.23
C LEU A 85 -7.55 2.58 6.89
N GLU A 86 -7.39 1.63 7.83
CA GLU A 86 -6.10 1.36 8.49
C GLU A 86 -5.01 0.99 7.48
N VAL A 87 -5.37 0.26 6.41
CA VAL A 87 -4.42 -0.11 5.34
C VAL A 87 -3.95 1.12 4.57
N SER A 88 -4.84 2.05 4.26
CA SER A 88 -4.48 3.24 3.47
C SER A 88 -3.54 4.20 4.20
N ASP A 89 -3.70 4.37 5.52
CA ASP A 89 -2.80 5.15 6.37
C ASP A 89 -1.40 4.54 6.37
N ARG A 90 -1.28 3.24 6.59
CA ARG A 90 0.00 2.53 6.57
C ARG A 90 0.73 2.66 5.22
N LEU A 91 0.01 2.74 4.11
CA LEU A 91 0.61 2.95 2.79
C LEU A 91 1.29 4.33 2.67
N GLY A 92 0.73 5.38 3.26
CA GLY A 92 1.33 6.71 3.34
C GLY A 92 2.66 6.67 4.10
N ASP A 93 2.67 6.07 5.27
CA ASP A 93 3.86 5.89 6.11
C ASP A 93 4.99 5.15 5.38
N GLU A 94 4.68 4.09 4.65
CA GLU A 94 5.68 3.34 3.89
C GLU A 94 6.26 4.16 2.74
N SER A 95 5.46 4.94 2.02
CA SER A 95 5.94 5.84 0.97
C SER A 95 6.87 6.92 1.53
N ALA A 96 6.55 7.48 2.69
CA ALA A 96 7.40 8.43 3.41
C ALA A 96 8.71 7.77 3.90
N MET A 97 8.70 6.48 4.25
CA MET A 97 9.90 5.75 4.63
C MET A 97 10.86 5.57 3.45
N VAL A 98 10.37 5.23 2.25
CA VAL A 98 11.20 5.17 1.03
C VAL A 98 11.84 6.53 0.73
N ALA A 99 11.07 7.62 0.87
CA ALA A 99 11.58 8.99 0.67
C ALA A 99 12.63 9.37 1.72
N ARG A 100 12.44 9.00 2.99
CA ARG A 100 13.45 9.21 4.06
C ARG A 100 14.75 8.48 3.76
N ALA A 101 14.68 7.24 3.28
CA ALA A 101 15.86 6.48 2.87
C ALA A 101 16.61 7.17 1.72
N ALA A 102 15.90 7.71 0.72
CA ALA A 102 16.51 8.47 -0.37
C ALA A 102 17.28 9.70 0.14
N LYS A 103 16.71 10.44 1.09
CA LYS A 103 17.38 11.61 1.70
C LYS A 103 18.64 11.22 2.47
N TRP A 104 18.61 10.16 3.26
CA TRP A 104 19.78 9.68 4.00
C TRP A 104 20.89 9.20 3.07
N LEU A 105 20.57 8.52 1.98
CA LEU A 105 21.57 8.10 0.99
C LEU A 105 22.29 9.31 0.39
N ARG A 106 21.59 10.38 0.06
CA ARG A 106 22.23 11.60 -0.46
C ARG A 106 23.14 12.28 0.55
N GLU A 107 22.74 12.39 1.81
CA GLU A 107 23.56 12.98 2.86
C GLU A 107 24.88 12.23 3.06
N LYS A 108 24.88 10.92 2.82
CA LYS A 108 26.05 10.03 2.93
C LYS A 108 26.83 9.86 1.62
N GLU A 109 26.29 10.32 0.49
CA GLU A 109 26.83 10.10 -0.87
C GLU A 109 28.24 10.68 -1.11
N LYS A 110 28.75 11.52 -0.23
CA LYS A 110 30.17 11.95 -0.26
C LYS A 110 31.16 10.80 -0.03
N SER A 111 30.71 9.63 0.41
CA SER A 111 31.58 8.52 0.81
C SER A 111 31.36 7.21 0.02
N PHE A 112 30.18 6.89 -0.48
CA PHE A 112 29.92 5.61 -1.12
C PHE A 112 28.69 5.64 -2.05
N ARG A 113 28.87 5.34 -3.35
CA ARG A 113 27.76 5.22 -4.31
C ARG A 113 27.18 3.80 -4.26
N VAL A 114 26.05 3.62 -3.61
CA VAL A 114 25.18 2.42 -3.77
C VAL A 114 24.39 2.50 -5.10
N ASN A 115 25.03 3.07 -6.13
CA ASN A 115 24.40 3.35 -7.43
C ASN A 115 24.09 2.12 -8.28
N ARG A 116 24.03 0.91 -7.71
CA ARG A 116 23.82 -0.32 -8.46
C ARG A 116 22.91 -1.31 -7.73
N ILE A 117 21.72 -0.84 -7.31
CA ILE A 117 20.68 -1.78 -6.90
C ILE A 117 19.53 -1.64 -7.91
N PRO A 118 19.65 -2.29 -9.09
CA PRO A 118 18.62 -2.20 -10.13
C PRO A 118 17.26 -2.70 -9.66
N ASP A 119 17.24 -3.57 -8.63
CA ASP A 119 16.05 -4.26 -8.19
C ASP A 119 15.11 -3.42 -7.29
N ILE A 120 15.60 -2.32 -6.68
CA ILE A 120 14.73 -1.42 -5.89
C ILE A 120 13.69 -0.74 -6.78
N ARG A 121 14.08 -0.23 -7.95
CA ARG A 121 13.14 0.36 -8.89
C ARG A 121 12.12 -0.66 -9.38
N LEU A 122 12.59 -1.82 -9.83
CA LEU A 122 11.71 -2.89 -10.31
C LEU A 122 10.74 -3.37 -9.23
N SER A 123 11.21 -3.44 -7.98
CA SER A 123 10.36 -3.77 -6.84
C SER A 123 9.32 -2.67 -6.58
N GLY A 124 9.74 -1.41 -6.62
CA GLY A 124 8.86 -0.26 -6.45
C GLY A 124 7.80 -0.15 -7.54
N ASP A 125 8.19 -0.34 -8.81
CA ASP A 125 7.25 -0.36 -9.93
C ASP A 125 6.24 -1.50 -9.78
N ALA A 126 6.67 -2.69 -9.36
CA ALA A 126 5.80 -3.83 -9.11
C ALA A 126 4.80 -3.56 -7.97
N ALA A 127 5.26 -3.02 -6.84
CA ALA A 127 4.39 -2.64 -5.72
C ALA A 127 3.39 -1.54 -6.12
N THR A 128 3.81 -0.57 -6.94
CA THR A 128 2.93 0.48 -7.46
C THR A 128 1.83 -0.10 -8.35
N ILE A 129 2.17 -1.03 -9.24
CA ILE A 129 1.21 -1.71 -10.11
C ILE A 129 0.23 -2.53 -9.26
N MET A 130 0.72 -3.23 -8.24
CA MET A 130 -0.10 -4.03 -7.35
C MET A 130 -1.08 -3.15 -6.56
N LEU A 131 -0.62 -2.02 -6.03
CA LEU A 131 -1.47 -1.04 -5.36
C LEU A 131 -2.55 -0.49 -6.30
N HIS A 132 -2.17 -0.09 -7.52
CA HIS A 132 -3.12 0.39 -8.52
C HIS A 132 -4.21 -0.65 -8.82
N LYS A 133 -3.83 -1.90 -9.06
CA LYS A 133 -4.77 -3.00 -9.30
C LYS A 133 -5.70 -3.25 -8.12
N SER A 134 -5.21 -3.16 -6.88
CA SER A 134 -6.03 -3.37 -5.68
C SER A 134 -7.08 -2.25 -5.50
N LEU A 135 -6.69 -1.00 -5.75
CA LEU A 135 -7.61 0.14 -5.73
C LEU A 135 -8.66 0.06 -6.85
N ASP A 136 -8.27 -0.41 -8.03
CA ASP A 136 -9.19 -0.61 -9.15
C ASP A 136 -10.18 -1.77 -8.87
N ALA A 137 -9.71 -2.88 -8.30
CA ALA A 137 -10.57 -3.97 -7.83
C ALA A 137 -11.55 -3.49 -6.75
N PHE A 138 -11.09 -2.66 -5.80
CA PHE A 138 -11.94 -2.05 -4.79
C PHE A 138 -12.96 -1.08 -5.41
N ALA A 139 -12.55 -0.25 -6.37
CA ALA A 139 -13.45 0.67 -7.07
C ALA A 139 -14.61 -0.05 -7.76
N ARG A 140 -14.36 -1.22 -8.34
CA ARG A 140 -15.35 -2.02 -9.08
C ARG A 140 -16.00 -3.12 -8.25
N MET A 141 -15.55 -3.33 -7.00
CA MET A 141 -15.90 -4.51 -6.19
C MET A 141 -15.67 -5.83 -6.96
N ASP A 142 -14.56 -5.90 -7.68
CA ASP A 142 -14.19 -7.03 -8.53
C ASP A 142 -13.37 -8.05 -7.73
N ALA A 143 -14.08 -8.98 -7.10
CA ALA A 143 -13.46 -10.02 -6.28
C ALA A 143 -12.61 -11.02 -7.10
N GLN A 144 -12.88 -11.17 -8.40
CA GLN A 144 -12.05 -12.04 -9.25
C GLN A 144 -10.70 -11.39 -9.54
N ALA A 145 -10.68 -10.10 -9.88
CA ALA A 145 -9.44 -9.34 -10.03
C ALA A 145 -8.66 -9.30 -8.70
N ALA A 146 -9.35 -9.12 -7.58
CA ALA A 146 -8.75 -9.15 -6.25
C ALA A 146 -8.07 -10.51 -5.94
N ALA A 147 -8.71 -11.63 -6.26
CA ALA A 147 -8.13 -12.95 -6.03
C ALA A 147 -6.88 -13.21 -6.88
N GLN A 148 -6.86 -12.76 -8.14
CA GLN A 148 -5.67 -12.84 -9.00
C GLN A 148 -4.51 -12.04 -8.43
N LEU A 149 -4.79 -10.85 -7.88
CA LEU A 149 -3.78 -9.99 -7.29
C LEU A 149 -3.12 -10.62 -6.06
N ILE A 150 -3.89 -11.32 -5.22
CA ILE A 150 -3.35 -12.06 -4.07
C ILE A 150 -2.34 -13.13 -4.51
N ASP A 151 -2.56 -13.77 -5.65
CA ASP A 151 -1.64 -14.78 -6.19
C ASP A 151 -0.35 -14.16 -6.77
N GLU A 152 -0.35 -12.86 -7.14
CA GLU A 152 0.82 -12.13 -7.64
C GLU A 152 1.80 -11.67 -6.52
N ASP A 153 1.37 -11.64 -5.25
CA ASP A 153 2.11 -11.10 -4.10
C ASP A 153 3.46 -11.79 -3.86
N GLU A 154 3.56 -13.10 -4.04
CA GLU A 154 4.80 -13.88 -3.85
C GLU A 154 5.99 -13.30 -4.66
N SER A 155 5.72 -12.67 -5.80
CA SER A 155 6.76 -12.07 -6.63
C SER A 155 7.45 -10.86 -5.99
N ILE A 156 6.76 -10.09 -5.16
CA ILE A 156 7.32 -8.93 -4.44
C ILE A 156 8.22 -9.41 -3.31
N ASP A 157 7.79 -10.41 -2.56
CA ASP A 157 8.57 -11.07 -1.53
C ASP A 157 9.89 -11.64 -2.06
N GLU A 158 9.86 -12.32 -3.20
CA GLU A 158 11.06 -12.86 -3.84
C GLU A 158 12.04 -11.76 -4.24
N ARG A 159 11.55 -10.64 -4.77
CA ARG A 159 12.37 -9.46 -5.10
C ARG A 159 13.01 -8.87 -3.86
N PHE A 160 12.28 -8.70 -2.77
CA PHE A 160 12.83 -8.21 -1.50
C PHE A 160 13.97 -9.12 -1.02
N ARG A 161 13.76 -10.44 -1.04
CA ARG A 161 14.80 -11.42 -0.66
C ARG A 161 16.03 -11.35 -1.57
N ALA A 162 15.84 -11.09 -2.87
CA ALA A 162 16.95 -10.92 -3.83
C ALA A 162 17.75 -9.64 -3.53
N VAL A 163 17.07 -8.51 -3.31
CA VAL A 163 17.70 -7.24 -2.89
C VAL A 163 18.50 -7.43 -1.60
N LEU A 164 17.91 -8.09 -0.60
CA LEU A 164 18.58 -8.32 0.68
C LEU A 164 19.88 -9.15 0.51
N ARG A 165 19.84 -10.23 -0.27
CA ARG A 165 21.05 -11.03 -0.54
C ARG A 165 22.14 -10.22 -1.22
N GLN A 166 21.78 -9.37 -2.18
CA GLN A 166 22.72 -8.50 -2.87
C GLN A 166 23.35 -7.47 -1.92
N LEU A 167 22.55 -6.85 -1.06
CA LEU A 167 23.04 -5.89 -0.06
C LEU A 167 23.99 -6.54 0.95
N ILE A 168 23.70 -7.76 1.40
CA ILE A 168 24.59 -8.53 2.27
C ILE A 168 25.95 -8.75 1.59
N THR A 169 25.96 -9.11 0.30
CA THR A 169 27.21 -9.28 -0.45
C THR A 169 28.01 -7.97 -0.49
N PHE A 170 27.38 -6.83 -0.77
CA PHE A 170 28.08 -5.54 -0.77
C PHE A 170 28.65 -5.18 0.60
N MET A 171 27.90 -5.43 1.70
CA MET A 171 28.41 -5.20 3.06
C MET A 171 29.62 -6.06 3.41
N MET A 172 29.68 -7.30 2.89
CA MET A 172 30.83 -8.20 3.08
C MET A 172 32.04 -7.77 2.26
N GLU A 173 31.85 -7.24 1.06
CA GLU A 173 32.94 -6.80 0.17
C GLU A 173 33.56 -5.47 0.65
N ASP A 174 32.76 -4.52 1.14
CA ASP A 174 33.23 -3.22 1.63
C ASP A 174 32.47 -2.79 2.90
N PRO A 175 33.11 -2.84 4.08
CA PRO A 175 32.48 -2.39 5.32
C PRO A 175 32.00 -0.93 5.31
N ARG A 176 32.52 -0.08 4.42
CA ARG A 176 32.05 1.31 4.29
C ARG A 176 30.65 1.38 3.67
N ALA A 177 30.22 0.32 2.98
CA ALA A 177 28.90 0.21 2.39
C ALA A 177 27.79 -0.11 3.41
N ILE A 178 28.13 -0.56 4.63
CA ILE A 178 27.16 -1.06 5.62
C ILE A 178 26.05 -0.06 5.88
N SER A 179 26.39 1.20 6.20
CA SER A 179 25.37 2.21 6.53
C SER A 179 24.40 2.50 5.37
N ALA A 180 24.92 2.66 4.15
CA ALA A 180 24.09 2.90 2.96
C ALA A 180 23.26 1.67 2.58
N SER A 181 23.82 0.47 2.76
CA SER A 181 23.08 -0.78 2.55
C SER A 181 21.92 -0.95 3.52
N LEU A 182 22.11 -0.61 4.80
CA LEU A 182 21.02 -0.64 5.79
C LEU A 182 19.91 0.34 5.45
N ASP A 183 20.23 1.57 5.05
CA ASP A 183 19.21 2.55 4.60
C ASP A 183 18.42 1.99 3.39
N THR A 184 19.11 1.29 2.48
CA THR A 184 18.48 0.64 1.32
C THR A 184 17.61 -0.56 1.73
N VAL A 185 18.00 -1.34 2.73
CA VAL A 185 17.16 -2.43 3.29
C VAL A 185 15.83 -1.87 3.82
N TRP A 186 15.86 -0.73 4.52
CA TRP A 186 14.64 -0.10 5.01
C TRP A 186 13.72 0.36 3.88
N ALA A 187 14.27 0.93 2.80
CA ALA A 187 13.50 1.29 1.62
C ALA A 187 12.90 0.05 0.93
N ALA A 188 13.69 -1.02 0.77
CA ALA A 188 13.21 -2.27 0.19
C ALA A 188 12.10 -2.91 1.03
N LYS A 189 12.22 -2.87 2.37
CA LYS A 189 11.19 -3.40 3.28
C LYS A 189 9.90 -2.57 3.22
N ALA A 190 10.01 -1.24 3.10
CA ALA A 190 8.84 -0.39 2.92
C ALA A 190 8.10 -0.70 1.61
N ILE A 191 8.83 -0.94 0.52
CA ILE A 191 8.25 -1.34 -0.77
C ILE A 191 7.54 -2.70 -0.66
N GLU A 192 8.12 -3.68 -0.01
CA GLU A 192 7.50 -4.99 0.21
C GLU A 192 6.20 -4.84 1.03
N ARG A 193 6.21 -4.03 2.10
CA ARG A 193 5.02 -3.76 2.90
C ARG A 193 3.90 -3.07 2.13
N ILE A 194 4.22 -2.24 1.14
CA ILE A 194 3.21 -1.68 0.24
C ILE A 194 2.50 -2.79 -0.56
N GLY A 195 3.24 -3.81 -1.01
CA GLY A 195 2.66 -5.01 -1.60
C GLY A 195 1.71 -5.73 -0.65
N ASP A 196 2.15 -5.98 0.59
CA ASP A 196 1.31 -6.58 1.64
C ASP A 196 0.00 -5.81 1.84
N HIS A 197 0.07 -4.48 1.90
CA HIS A 197 -1.12 -3.64 2.07
C HIS A 197 -2.05 -3.69 0.85
N ALA A 198 -1.48 -3.70 -0.37
CA ALA A 198 -2.28 -3.87 -1.59
C ALA A 198 -3.02 -5.21 -1.60
N LYS A 199 -2.37 -6.29 -1.13
CA LYS A 199 -3.00 -7.60 -0.91
C LYS A 199 -4.12 -7.53 0.12
N ASN A 200 -3.90 -6.87 1.26
CA ASN A 200 -4.94 -6.70 2.28
C ASN A 200 -6.18 -5.99 1.71
N ILE A 201 -6.01 -4.96 0.87
CA ILE A 201 -7.14 -4.32 0.16
C ILE A 201 -7.89 -5.35 -0.69
N ALA A 202 -7.18 -6.20 -1.44
CA ALA A 202 -7.79 -7.23 -2.27
C ALA A 202 -8.56 -8.28 -1.43
N GLU A 203 -8.02 -8.71 -0.29
CA GLU A 203 -8.70 -9.59 0.66
C GLU A 203 -10.00 -8.97 1.20
N HIS A 204 -9.99 -7.68 1.52
CA HIS A 204 -11.20 -6.94 1.92
C HIS A 204 -12.24 -6.85 0.80
N VAL A 205 -11.82 -6.66 -0.46
CA VAL A 205 -12.76 -6.69 -1.60
C VAL A 205 -13.51 -8.03 -1.68
N ILE A 206 -12.80 -9.15 -1.52
CA ILE A 206 -13.42 -10.48 -1.51
C ILE A 206 -14.37 -10.63 -0.33
N PHE A 207 -13.95 -10.20 0.85
CA PHE A 207 -14.78 -10.27 2.05
C PHE A 207 -16.06 -9.44 1.91
N ILE A 208 -15.98 -8.22 1.38
CA ILE A 208 -17.16 -7.36 1.16
C ILE A 208 -18.11 -7.98 0.13
N ALA A 209 -17.55 -8.55 -0.96
CA ALA A 209 -18.36 -9.07 -2.07
C ALA A 209 -19.02 -10.43 -1.77
N TYR A 210 -18.35 -11.30 -1.03
CA TYR A 210 -18.77 -12.69 -0.82
C TYR A 210 -18.94 -13.08 0.66
N GLY A 211 -18.57 -12.26 1.61
CA GLY A 211 -18.59 -12.57 3.04
C GLY A 211 -17.54 -13.62 3.44
N ALA A 212 -16.57 -13.93 2.59
CA ALA A 212 -15.57 -14.96 2.79
C ALA A 212 -14.24 -14.39 3.27
N ASP A 213 -13.76 -14.78 4.45
CA ASP A 213 -12.42 -14.43 4.94
C ASP A 213 -11.38 -15.32 4.24
N VAL A 214 -10.53 -14.69 3.42
CA VAL A 214 -9.53 -15.39 2.60
C VAL A 214 -8.09 -15.11 3.03
N ARG A 215 -7.86 -14.43 4.15
CA ARG A 215 -6.53 -13.99 4.64
C ARG A 215 -5.52 -15.12 4.81
N HIS A 216 -5.98 -16.34 5.06
CA HIS A 216 -5.12 -17.53 5.23
C HIS A 216 -5.52 -18.67 4.31
N ALA A 217 -6.36 -18.38 3.31
CA ALA A 217 -6.89 -19.38 2.39
C ALA A 217 -5.85 -19.74 1.32
N THR A 218 -5.76 -21.02 1.00
CA THR A 218 -5.01 -21.49 -0.16
C THR A 218 -5.65 -21.01 -1.47
N PRO A 219 -4.92 -20.99 -2.60
CA PRO A 219 -5.49 -20.63 -3.90
C PRO A 219 -6.73 -21.46 -4.27
N GLU A 220 -6.78 -22.74 -3.88
CA GLU A 220 -7.93 -23.62 -4.09
C GLU A 220 -9.14 -23.20 -3.24
N GLU A 221 -8.92 -22.87 -1.98
CA GLU A 221 -9.98 -22.42 -1.06
C GLU A 221 -10.54 -21.07 -1.50
N ARG A 222 -9.69 -20.12 -1.95
CA ARG A 222 -10.14 -18.84 -2.54
C ARG A 222 -11.03 -19.06 -3.76
N ARG A 223 -10.63 -19.95 -4.68
CA ARG A 223 -11.44 -20.28 -5.86
C ARG A 223 -12.79 -20.87 -5.51
N ARG A 224 -12.87 -21.74 -4.48
CA ARG A 224 -14.14 -22.28 -3.97
C ARG A 224 -15.01 -21.18 -3.38
N ALA A 225 -14.46 -20.31 -2.55
CA ALA A 225 -15.20 -19.20 -1.96
C ALA A 225 -15.83 -18.29 -3.03
N LEU A 226 -15.11 -18.03 -4.13
CA LEU A 226 -15.60 -17.21 -5.25
C LEU A 226 -16.61 -17.95 -6.14
N SER A 227 -16.63 -19.28 -6.17
CA SER A 227 -17.59 -20.08 -6.94
C SER A 227 -18.90 -20.35 -6.22
N GLY A 228 -19.03 -19.94 -4.96
CA GLY A 228 -20.23 -20.13 -4.16
C GLY A 228 -20.48 -21.60 -3.76
N GLN A 229 -19.42 -22.42 -3.74
CA GLN A 229 -19.47 -23.84 -3.34
C GLN A 229 -18.85 -24.06 -1.96
#